data_6a3c517f771b592de5f1116df0b4e800
#
_entry.id   6a3c517f771b592de5f1116df0b4e800
#
_cell.length_a   1.000
_cell.length_b   1.000
_cell.length_c   1.000
_cell.angle_alpha   90.00
_cell.angle_beta   90.00
_cell.angle_gamma   90.00
#
_symmetry.space_group_name_H-M   'P 1'
#
loop_
_entity.id
_entity.type
_entity.pdbx_description
1 polymer ?
#
loop_
_entity_poly.entity_id
_entity_poly.type
_entity_poly.pdbx_seq_one_letter_code
_entity_poly.pdbx_strand_id
1 'polypeptide(L)'
;MHDFKALCRQAHTLVIFKSLHEVPVFEKLLDTLAVCESDSDMAIEKYSDFVAELFAYSDNLTEYMLKLVLENENLFMLKKGEGKETGALLEECLANELAVIEELSQIPSDEIISKIDYDGFLPRYATQKLDFSQIYADRIHAIGQYGYGIYSQYHVFVIKDGKIVPVEYPDDIKLSDLHNYERERQEVINNTLALLKGKPANNVLLYGDCGTGKSSTVKAIANEYACKGLRLIELKKKQLHEIPAIVETVSKNPLKFIIFIDDLSFTEDDDDFAALKAILEGSVSSTADNLCIYATSNRRHLVHETFSSREGDEIHFKDTMQELLSLSDRFGLTVTYQKPDKKIYLDVVEKLAKQYELKTPIDEVLQKAEAYALSRAGRSPRVAKQFVEYMKGMED
;
A
#
# COMPACT_ATOMS: atom_id res chain seq x y z
N MET A 1 37.09 20.72 0.86
CA MET A 1 36.30 21.97 1.01
C MET A 1 35.59 22.16 -0.31
N HIS A 2 34.27 22.16 -0.26
CA HIS A 2 33.44 22.18 -1.47
C HIS A 2 33.37 23.59 -2.07
N ASP A 3 33.27 23.67 -3.40
CA ASP A 3 32.92 24.94 -4.08
C ASP A 3 31.39 25.02 -4.15
N PHE A 4 30.79 25.68 -3.18
CA PHE A 4 29.33 25.80 -3.06
C PHE A 4 28.68 26.45 -4.28
N LYS A 5 29.34 27.44 -4.89
CA LYS A 5 28.81 28.12 -6.10
C LYS A 5 28.82 27.19 -7.31
N ALA A 6 29.85 26.36 -7.45
CA ALA A 6 29.90 25.35 -8.50
C ALA A 6 28.82 24.28 -8.29
N LEU A 7 28.64 23.76 -7.07
CA LEU A 7 27.62 22.78 -6.72
C LEU A 7 26.20 23.31 -6.96
N CYS A 8 25.90 24.54 -6.55
CA CYS A 8 24.60 25.16 -6.85
C CYS A 8 24.33 25.24 -8.36
N ARG A 9 25.35 25.62 -9.17
CA ARG A 9 25.20 25.64 -10.63
C ARG A 9 24.95 24.26 -11.20
N GLN A 10 25.67 23.25 -10.73
CA GLN A 10 25.46 21.84 -11.15
C GLN A 10 24.07 21.34 -10.74
N ALA A 11 23.61 21.65 -9.52
CA ALA A 11 22.25 21.31 -9.10
C ALA A 11 21.17 21.88 -10.03
N HIS A 12 21.37 23.10 -10.54
CA HIS A 12 20.43 23.70 -11.50
C HIS A 12 20.41 23.02 -12.88
N THR A 13 21.39 22.15 -13.19
CA THR A 13 21.43 21.38 -14.45
C THR A 13 20.70 20.04 -14.38
N LEU A 14 20.13 19.65 -13.24
CA LEU A 14 19.38 18.40 -13.08
C LEU A 14 18.22 18.33 -14.07
N VAL A 15 18.12 17.22 -14.78
CA VAL A 15 17.09 16.89 -15.78
C VAL A 15 16.25 15.69 -15.34
N ILE A 16 16.90 14.61 -14.88
CA ILE A 16 16.25 13.38 -14.40
C ILE A 16 15.59 13.67 -13.05
N PHE A 17 16.33 14.26 -12.11
CA PHE A 17 15.86 14.62 -10.78
C PHE A 17 15.36 16.06 -10.69
N LYS A 18 14.82 16.61 -11.78
CA LYS A 18 14.34 18.00 -11.84
C LYS A 18 13.33 18.35 -10.76
N SER A 19 12.47 17.42 -10.38
CA SER A 19 11.46 17.59 -9.33
C SER A 19 12.03 17.81 -7.93
N LEU A 20 13.31 17.52 -7.69
CA LEU A 20 13.94 17.83 -6.39
C LEU A 20 13.94 19.33 -6.09
N HIS A 21 13.92 20.19 -7.10
CA HIS A 21 13.80 21.65 -6.92
C HIS A 21 12.46 22.08 -6.31
N GLU A 22 11.44 21.22 -6.33
CA GLU A 22 10.15 21.45 -5.69
C GLU A 22 10.11 20.96 -4.24
N VAL A 23 11.21 20.31 -3.77
CA VAL A 23 11.32 19.80 -2.40
C VAL A 23 11.91 20.89 -1.50
N PRO A 24 11.18 21.35 -0.45
CA PRO A 24 11.61 22.49 0.36
C PRO A 24 13.00 22.37 0.99
N VAL A 25 13.37 21.16 1.46
CA VAL A 25 14.72 20.93 2.03
C VAL A 25 15.80 21.13 0.99
N PHE A 26 15.60 20.65 -0.24
CA PHE A 26 16.57 20.78 -1.33
C PHE A 26 16.71 22.25 -1.79
N GLU A 27 15.58 22.95 -1.96
CA GLU A 27 15.55 24.35 -2.32
C GLU A 27 16.27 25.22 -1.27
N LYS A 28 15.92 25.04 0.02
CA LYS A 28 16.53 25.79 1.13
C LYS A 28 18.02 25.49 1.32
N LEU A 29 18.46 24.25 1.05
CA LEU A 29 19.89 23.92 1.01
C LEU A 29 20.61 24.75 -0.05
N LEU A 30 20.11 24.77 -1.28
CA LEU A 30 20.72 25.54 -2.37
C LEU A 30 20.73 27.05 -2.07
N ASP A 31 19.64 27.59 -1.52
CA ASP A 31 19.56 28.97 -1.06
C ASP A 31 20.66 29.31 -0.04
N THR A 32 20.84 28.41 0.97
CA THR A 32 21.87 28.56 1.98
C THR A 32 23.27 28.56 1.39
N LEU A 33 23.58 27.61 0.50
CA LEU A 33 24.88 27.49 -0.15
C LEU A 33 25.18 28.70 -1.06
N ALA A 34 24.16 29.32 -1.66
CA ALA A 34 24.31 30.50 -2.51
C ALA A 34 24.74 31.75 -1.75
N VAL A 35 24.34 31.89 -0.47
CA VAL A 35 24.55 33.13 0.32
C VAL A 35 25.57 33.00 1.43
N CYS A 36 25.95 31.79 1.86
CA CYS A 36 26.78 31.55 3.04
C CYS A 36 28.18 32.20 3.02
N GLU A 37 28.68 32.55 1.83
CA GLU A 37 29.98 33.24 1.67
C GLU A 37 29.84 34.76 1.38
N SER A 38 28.63 35.31 1.27
CA SER A 38 28.42 36.68 0.76
C SER A 38 27.67 37.59 1.71
N ASP A 39 26.76 37.07 2.54
CA ASP A 39 25.89 37.87 3.41
C ASP A 39 25.62 37.08 4.68
N SER A 40 26.29 37.43 5.80
CA SER A 40 26.21 36.67 7.05
C SER A 40 24.83 36.72 7.69
N ASP A 41 24.13 37.83 7.67
CA ASP A 41 22.78 37.91 8.28
C ASP A 41 21.78 37.07 7.49
N MET A 42 21.80 37.13 6.16
CA MET A 42 20.99 36.29 5.29
C MET A 42 21.39 34.83 5.40
N ALA A 43 22.69 34.53 5.53
CA ALA A 43 23.18 33.16 5.67
C ALA A 43 22.70 32.52 6.98
N ILE A 44 22.65 33.24 8.09
CA ILE A 44 22.12 32.76 9.38
C ILE A 44 20.64 32.38 9.22
N GLU A 45 19.83 33.28 8.60
CA GLU A 45 18.40 33.02 8.36
C GLU A 45 18.20 31.81 7.47
N LYS A 46 18.83 31.77 6.29
CA LYS A 46 18.68 30.66 5.33
C LYS A 46 19.16 29.33 5.89
N TYR A 47 20.29 29.32 6.61
CA TYR A 47 20.80 28.12 7.26
C TYR A 47 19.81 27.57 8.32
N SER A 48 19.29 28.48 9.15
CA SER A 48 18.32 28.11 10.19
C SER A 48 17.02 27.56 9.57
N ASP A 49 16.52 28.18 8.51
CA ASP A 49 15.35 27.72 7.75
C ASP A 49 15.57 26.36 7.11
N PHE A 50 16.76 26.12 6.55
CA PHE A 50 17.13 24.84 5.98
C PHE A 50 17.17 23.73 7.04
N VAL A 51 17.86 23.98 8.16
CA VAL A 51 17.99 22.96 9.22
C VAL A 51 16.64 22.69 9.88
N ALA A 52 15.81 23.72 10.10
CA ALA A 52 14.46 23.55 10.62
C ALA A 52 13.60 22.68 9.71
N GLU A 53 13.68 22.88 8.38
CA GLU A 53 12.97 22.07 7.40
C GLU A 53 13.49 20.62 7.39
N LEU A 54 14.82 20.43 7.41
CA LEU A 54 15.42 19.10 7.44
C LEU A 54 14.96 18.32 8.69
N PHE A 55 14.97 18.96 9.86
CA PHE A 55 14.61 18.32 11.13
C PHE A 55 13.15 17.92 11.24
N ALA A 56 12.29 18.47 10.38
CA ALA A 56 10.92 17.97 10.26
C ALA A 56 10.84 16.52 9.73
N TYR A 57 11.91 16.04 9.07
CA TYR A 57 11.96 14.72 8.42
C TYR A 57 13.11 13.83 8.92
N SER A 58 14.30 14.39 9.15
CA SER A 58 15.52 13.67 9.53
C SER A 58 16.55 14.63 10.14
N ASP A 59 17.40 14.10 10.99
CA ASP A 59 18.62 14.81 11.46
C ASP A 59 19.86 14.51 10.62
N ASN A 60 19.73 13.64 9.59
CA ASN A 60 20.78 13.23 8.67
C ASN A 60 20.44 13.63 7.22
N LEU A 61 21.19 14.60 6.70
CA LEU A 61 20.98 15.12 5.34
C LEU A 61 21.19 14.05 4.27
N THR A 62 22.24 13.21 4.41
CA THR A 62 22.56 12.18 3.42
C THR A 62 21.45 11.12 3.31
N GLU A 63 20.92 10.66 4.45
CA GLU A 63 19.81 9.69 4.45
C GLU A 63 18.54 10.28 3.84
N TYR A 64 18.24 11.52 4.17
CA TYR A 64 17.08 12.21 3.63
C TYR A 64 17.17 12.37 2.11
N MET A 65 18.32 12.86 1.61
CA MET A 65 18.54 13.05 0.17
C MET A 65 18.52 11.73 -0.60
N LEU A 66 19.13 10.68 -0.04
CA LEU A 66 19.07 9.33 -0.63
C LEU A 66 17.62 8.83 -0.73
N LYS A 67 16.83 9.03 0.33
CA LYS A 67 15.40 8.70 0.31
C LYS A 67 14.67 9.40 -0.83
N LEU A 68 14.87 10.70 -0.98
CA LEU A 68 14.27 11.49 -2.08
C LEU A 68 14.65 10.92 -3.46
N VAL A 69 15.91 10.57 -3.66
CA VAL A 69 16.41 9.98 -4.92
C VAL A 69 15.77 8.61 -5.20
N LEU A 70 15.66 7.74 -4.19
CA LEU A 70 15.12 6.38 -4.34
C LEU A 70 13.60 6.35 -4.53
N GLU A 71 12.89 7.34 -4.01
CA GLU A 71 11.42 7.45 -4.12
C GLU A 71 10.99 8.31 -5.32
N ASN A 72 11.94 8.99 -5.97
CA ASN A 72 11.64 9.89 -7.09
C ASN A 72 11.03 9.15 -8.28
N GLU A 73 9.92 9.65 -8.78
CA GLU A 73 9.33 9.21 -10.04
C GLU A 73 9.91 10.03 -11.19
N ASN A 74 10.82 9.45 -11.93
CA ASN A 74 11.53 10.13 -13.01
C ASN A 74 11.56 9.29 -14.30
N LEU A 75 11.96 9.91 -15.39
CA LEU A 75 11.97 9.28 -16.72
C LEU A 75 12.82 7.99 -16.76
N PHE A 76 13.94 7.94 -16.00
CA PHE A 76 14.83 6.77 -15.96
C PHE A 76 14.11 5.60 -15.28
N MET A 77 13.52 5.84 -14.10
CA MET A 77 12.73 4.85 -13.36
C MET A 77 11.55 4.31 -14.18
N LEU A 78 10.80 5.21 -14.82
CA LEU A 78 9.67 4.83 -15.68
C LEU A 78 10.10 3.90 -16.81
N LYS A 79 11.18 4.23 -17.55
CA LYS A 79 11.70 3.38 -18.62
C LYS A 79 12.16 2.01 -18.11
N LYS A 80 12.91 1.98 -17.02
CA LYS A 80 13.39 0.72 -16.42
C LYS A 80 12.22 -0.12 -15.87
N GLY A 81 11.22 0.53 -15.24
CA GLY A 81 10.00 -0.14 -14.76
C GLY A 81 9.17 -0.78 -15.88
N GLU A 82 9.14 -0.16 -17.07
CA GLU A 82 8.51 -0.69 -18.27
C GLU A 82 9.39 -1.74 -19.00
N GLY A 83 10.58 -2.07 -18.50
CA GLY A 83 11.52 -2.98 -19.15
C GLY A 83 12.15 -2.41 -20.43
N LYS A 84 12.12 -1.08 -20.61
CA LYS A 84 12.69 -0.41 -21.77
C LYS A 84 14.19 -0.11 -21.58
N GLU A 85 14.92 -0.12 -22.67
CA GLU A 85 16.32 0.32 -22.67
C GLU A 85 16.43 1.84 -22.47
N THR A 86 17.44 2.24 -21.72
CA THR A 86 17.85 3.64 -21.54
C THR A 86 19.05 3.90 -22.46
N GLY A 87 18.99 4.96 -23.27
CA GLY A 87 20.13 5.31 -24.16
C GLY A 87 21.32 5.83 -23.36
N ALA A 88 22.52 5.75 -23.96
CA ALA A 88 23.78 6.16 -23.34
C ALA A 88 23.75 7.60 -22.75
N LEU A 89 23.10 8.53 -23.41
CA LEU A 89 22.98 9.92 -22.93
C LEU A 89 22.18 10.01 -21.61
N LEU A 90 21.11 9.21 -21.46
CA LEU A 90 20.34 9.20 -20.24
C LEU A 90 21.08 8.52 -19.09
N GLU A 91 21.88 7.49 -19.37
CA GLU A 91 22.78 6.83 -18.39
C GLU A 91 23.89 7.81 -17.93
N GLU A 92 24.45 8.60 -18.85
CA GLU A 92 25.44 9.64 -18.53
C GLU A 92 24.81 10.75 -17.67
N CYS A 93 23.63 11.24 -18.00
CA CYS A 93 22.91 12.21 -17.18
C CYS A 93 22.68 11.68 -15.77
N LEU A 94 22.19 10.44 -15.65
CA LEU A 94 21.94 9.78 -14.36
C LEU A 94 23.20 9.75 -13.48
N ALA A 95 24.33 9.29 -14.05
CA ALA A 95 25.58 9.17 -13.31
C ALA A 95 26.06 10.53 -12.79
N ASN A 96 26.01 11.57 -13.63
CA ASN A 96 26.42 12.92 -13.25
C ASN A 96 25.47 13.53 -12.20
N GLU A 97 24.16 13.34 -12.36
CA GLU A 97 23.17 13.91 -11.43
C GLU A 97 23.24 13.23 -10.05
N LEU A 98 23.40 11.92 -10.01
CA LEU A 98 23.59 11.17 -8.75
C LEU A 98 24.86 11.65 -8.03
N ALA A 99 25.96 11.86 -8.74
CA ALA A 99 27.20 12.35 -8.15
C ALA A 99 27.04 13.75 -7.54
N VAL A 100 26.33 14.66 -8.22
CA VAL A 100 26.03 16.02 -7.71
C VAL A 100 25.14 15.95 -6.46
N ILE A 101 24.08 15.15 -6.47
CA ILE A 101 23.17 15.03 -5.34
C ILE A 101 23.88 14.36 -4.15
N GLU A 102 24.72 13.35 -4.40
CA GLU A 102 25.55 12.71 -3.39
C GLU A 102 26.48 13.73 -2.73
N GLU A 103 27.23 14.52 -3.53
CA GLU A 103 28.16 15.53 -3.02
C GLU A 103 27.43 16.58 -2.18
N LEU A 104 26.27 17.10 -2.63
CA LEU A 104 25.43 18.01 -1.87
C LEU A 104 24.98 17.39 -0.53
N SER A 105 24.62 16.12 -0.54
CA SER A 105 24.11 15.41 0.65
C SER A 105 25.17 15.16 1.71
N GLN A 106 26.45 15.17 1.33
CA GLN A 106 27.59 14.88 2.18
C GLN A 106 28.29 16.12 2.71
N ILE A 107 27.81 17.33 2.40
CA ILE A 107 28.35 18.59 2.94
C ILE A 107 28.12 18.61 4.47
N PRO A 108 29.20 18.59 5.29
CA PRO A 108 29.04 18.65 6.74
C PRO A 108 28.50 20.00 7.20
N SER A 109 27.63 20.01 8.21
CA SER A 109 27.13 21.26 8.80
C SER A 109 28.24 22.21 9.23
N ASP A 110 29.34 21.67 9.79
CA ASP A 110 30.50 22.48 10.22
C ASP A 110 31.18 23.20 9.06
N GLU A 111 31.16 22.64 7.83
CA GLU A 111 31.72 23.31 6.66
C GLU A 111 30.88 24.53 6.25
N ILE A 112 29.57 24.45 6.28
CA ILE A 112 28.68 25.59 6.01
C ILE A 112 28.81 26.62 7.14
N ILE A 113 28.75 26.20 8.38
CA ILE A 113 28.87 27.08 9.57
C ILE A 113 30.18 27.85 9.54
N SER A 114 31.30 27.22 9.13
CA SER A 114 32.61 27.87 9.06
C SER A 114 32.69 29.04 8.02
N LYS A 115 31.73 29.11 7.11
CA LYS A 115 31.64 30.18 6.09
C LYS A 115 30.74 31.33 6.53
N ILE A 116 29.95 31.15 7.59
CA ILE A 116 29.04 32.17 8.14
C ILE A 116 29.80 32.94 9.24
N ASP A 117 29.97 34.21 9.09
CA ASP A 117 30.61 35.08 10.09
C ASP A 117 29.64 35.35 11.24
N TYR A 118 29.58 34.35 12.19
CA TYR A 118 28.72 34.40 13.36
C TYR A 118 29.28 33.55 14.52
N ASP A 119 29.49 34.22 15.66
CA ASP A 119 30.03 33.56 16.86
C ASP A 119 28.99 32.90 17.75
N GLY A 120 27.71 32.98 17.40
CA GLY A 120 26.61 32.37 18.17
C GLY A 120 26.37 30.92 17.82
N PHE A 121 25.36 30.34 18.47
CA PHE A 121 24.96 28.94 18.21
C PHE A 121 24.23 28.80 16.89
N LEU A 122 24.71 27.88 16.03
CA LEU A 122 23.99 27.36 14.88
C LEU A 122 23.77 25.85 15.04
N PRO A 123 22.55 25.34 14.74
CA PRO A 123 22.25 23.92 14.86
C PRO A 123 23.07 23.10 13.86
N ARG A 124 23.44 21.85 14.25
CA ARG A 124 24.18 20.94 13.38
C ARG A 124 23.28 19.79 12.96
N TYR A 125 23.48 19.33 11.74
CA TYR A 125 22.90 18.09 11.22
C TYR A 125 23.99 17.07 10.94
N ALA A 126 23.60 15.80 10.85
CA ALA A 126 24.51 14.69 10.52
C ALA A 126 24.61 14.48 8.99
N THR A 127 25.77 13.96 8.58
CA THR A 127 26.02 13.43 7.25
C THR A 127 26.76 12.11 7.34
N GLN A 128 26.69 11.29 6.29
CA GLN A 128 27.46 10.06 6.17
C GLN A 128 27.90 9.83 4.74
N LYS A 129 28.92 8.98 4.55
CA LYS A 129 29.36 8.61 3.21
C LYS A 129 28.55 7.43 2.71
N LEU A 130 27.81 7.64 1.63
CA LEU A 130 27.03 6.63 0.92
C LEU A 130 27.35 6.74 -0.57
N ASP A 131 27.37 5.62 -1.26
CA ASP A 131 27.50 5.54 -2.73
C ASP A 131 26.09 5.53 -3.34
N PHE A 132 25.62 6.70 -3.78
CA PHE A 132 24.27 6.84 -4.37
C PHE A 132 24.15 6.06 -5.68
N SER A 133 25.20 6.01 -6.46
CA SER A 133 25.21 5.30 -7.74
C SER A 133 24.99 3.80 -7.54
N GLN A 134 25.72 3.19 -6.59
CA GLN A 134 25.57 1.77 -6.29
C GLN A 134 24.19 1.48 -5.69
N ILE A 135 23.75 2.27 -4.70
CA ILE A 135 22.47 2.06 -4.03
C ILE A 135 21.30 2.24 -5.02
N TYR A 136 21.39 3.24 -5.92
CA TYR A 136 20.39 3.45 -6.95
C TYR A 136 20.37 2.32 -7.98
N ALA A 137 21.53 1.79 -8.39
CA ALA A 137 21.61 0.63 -9.28
C ALA A 137 20.95 -0.59 -8.65
N ASP A 138 21.23 -0.89 -7.37
CA ASP A 138 20.59 -1.99 -6.63
C ASP A 138 19.08 -1.78 -6.54
N ARG A 139 18.62 -0.55 -6.35
CA ARG A 139 17.19 -0.18 -6.35
C ARG A 139 16.54 -0.46 -7.70
N ILE A 140 17.20 -0.11 -8.80
CA ILE A 140 16.72 -0.40 -10.16
C ILE A 140 16.66 -1.91 -10.42
N HIS A 141 17.64 -2.68 -10.00
CA HIS A 141 17.60 -4.14 -10.12
C HIS A 141 16.42 -4.76 -9.37
N ALA A 142 16.01 -4.17 -8.26
CA ALA A 142 14.90 -4.60 -7.43
C ALA A 142 13.61 -3.75 -7.63
N ILE A 143 13.47 -3.07 -8.78
CA ILE A 143 12.35 -2.13 -9.02
C ILE A 143 10.97 -2.79 -8.91
N GLY A 144 10.86 -4.07 -9.27
CA GLY A 144 9.63 -4.85 -9.12
C GLY A 144 9.27 -5.19 -7.68
N GLN A 145 10.17 -4.97 -6.73
CA GLN A 145 9.93 -5.13 -5.30
C GLN A 145 9.61 -3.81 -4.62
N TYR A 146 10.31 -2.77 -4.99
CA TYR A 146 10.21 -1.47 -4.30
C TYR A 146 9.30 -0.47 -5.01
N GLY A 147 9.24 -0.49 -6.36
CA GLY A 147 8.52 0.52 -7.13
C GLY A 147 9.18 1.89 -7.11
N TYR A 148 8.41 2.90 -7.48
CA TYR A 148 8.79 4.31 -7.52
C TYR A 148 7.59 5.21 -7.21
N GLY A 149 7.83 6.50 -6.99
CA GLY A 149 6.80 7.48 -6.66
C GLY A 149 6.01 7.08 -5.41
N ILE A 150 4.72 7.35 -5.40
CA ILE A 150 3.83 7.03 -4.27
C ILE A 150 3.79 5.53 -3.95
N TYR A 151 4.05 4.67 -4.94
CA TYR A 151 4.02 3.21 -4.76
C TYR A 151 5.26 2.68 -4.03
N SER A 152 6.35 3.45 -3.95
CA SER A 152 7.51 3.09 -3.15
C SER A 152 7.34 3.40 -1.67
N GLN A 153 6.51 4.40 -1.35
CA GLN A 153 6.29 4.90 0.00
C GLN A 153 5.11 4.19 0.69
N TYR A 154 4.07 3.86 -0.07
CA TYR A 154 2.82 3.30 0.45
C TYR A 154 2.49 1.98 -0.23
N HIS A 155 1.73 1.13 0.46
CA HIS A 155 1.32 -0.17 -0.07
C HIS A 155 -0.21 -0.35 -0.14
N VAL A 156 -0.98 0.56 0.47
CA VAL A 156 -2.45 0.57 0.41
C VAL A 156 -2.91 1.90 -0.17
N PHE A 157 -3.83 1.83 -1.10
CA PHE A 157 -4.38 2.97 -1.83
C PHE A 157 -5.91 2.90 -1.88
N VAL A 158 -6.54 4.04 -2.05
CA VAL A 158 -7.97 4.20 -2.33
C VAL A 158 -8.16 5.08 -3.55
N ILE A 159 -9.37 5.09 -4.10
CA ILE A 159 -9.70 6.03 -5.17
C ILE A 159 -10.45 7.22 -4.59
N LYS A 160 -9.96 8.43 -4.91
CA LYS A 160 -10.62 9.70 -4.59
C LYS A 160 -10.60 10.56 -5.85
N ASP A 161 -11.78 11.01 -6.28
CA ASP A 161 -11.96 11.87 -7.45
C ASP A 161 -11.25 11.33 -8.72
N GLY A 162 -11.40 10.00 -8.96
CA GLY A 162 -10.80 9.31 -10.10
C GLY A 162 -9.27 9.12 -10.02
N LYS A 163 -8.64 9.43 -8.88
CA LYS A 163 -7.18 9.31 -8.69
C LYS A 163 -6.84 8.26 -7.63
N ILE A 164 -5.73 7.56 -7.85
CA ILE A 164 -5.14 6.65 -6.87
C ILE A 164 -4.46 7.50 -5.79
N VAL A 165 -4.93 7.39 -4.54
CA VAL A 165 -4.43 8.17 -3.40
C VAL A 165 -3.95 7.21 -2.31
N PRO A 166 -2.76 7.41 -1.72
CA PRO A 166 -2.24 6.56 -0.67
C PRO A 166 -3.08 6.66 0.62
N VAL A 167 -3.09 5.57 1.37
CA VAL A 167 -3.61 5.52 2.75
C VAL A 167 -2.42 5.62 3.68
N GLU A 168 -2.30 6.73 4.40
CA GLU A 168 -1.16 6.97 5.31
C GLU A 168 -1.11 6.00 6.49
N TYR A 169 -2.27 5.64 7.03
CA TYR A 169 -2.43 4.75 8.19
C TYR A 169 -3.36 3.59 7.83
N PRO A 170 -2.90 2.60 7.06
CA PRO A 170 -3.70 1.43 6.75
C PRO A 170 -3.88 0.54 7.98
N ASP A 171 -4.90 -0.34 7.94
CA ASP A 171 -5.07 -1.39 8.95
C ASP A 171 -3.83 -2.29 8.97
N ASP A 172 -3.16 -2.42 10.12
CA ASP A 172 -1.89 -3.13 10.30
C ASP A 172 -2.06 -4.64 10.58
N ILE A 173 -3.24 -5.18 10.33
CA ILE A 173 -3.56 -6.60 10.54
C ILE A 173 -2.56 -7.53 9.87
N LYS A 174 -2.08 -8.53 10.62
CA LYS A 174 -1.11 -9.54 10.15
C LYS A 174 -1.78 -10.89 9.92
N LEU A 175 -1.17 -11.72 9.09
CA LEU A 175 -1.63 -13.11 8.91
C LEU A 175 -1.60 -13.91 10.22
N SER A 176 -0.67 -13.61 11.12
CA SER A 176 -0.57 -14.21 12.46
C SER A 176 -1.75 -13.87 13.38
N ASP A 177 -2.44 -12.77 13.14
CA ASP A 177 -3.58 -12.31 13.95
C ASP A 177 -4.89 -13.00 13.57
N LEU A 178 -4.87 -13.72 12.44
CA LEU A 178 -6.04 -14.42 11.91
C LEU A 178 -6.03 -15.87 12.35
N HIS A 179 -6.87 -16.19 13.31
CA HIS A 179 -7.04 -17.55 13.78
C HIS A 179 -8.12 -18.28 12.99
N ASN A 180 -7.89 -19.59 12.75
CA ASN A 180 -8.74 -20.43 11.91
C ASN A 180 -8.73 -20.05 10.40
N TYR A 181 -9.30 -20.89 9.56
CA TYR A 181 -9.34 -20.76 8.10
C TYR A 181 -7.95 -20.79 7.43
N GLU A 182 -6.99 -21.51 8.00
CA GLU A 182 -5.62 -21.62 7.48
C GLU A 182 -5.60 -22.17 6.05
N ARG A 183 -6.46 -23.15 5.74
CA ARG A 183 -6.57 -23.75 4.41
C ARG A 183 -7.10 -22.73 3.39
N GLU A 184 -8.19 -22.08 3.72
CA GLU A 184 -8.82 -21.05 2.89
C GLU A 184 -7.86 -19.89 2.61
N ARG A 185 -7.17 -19.42 3.65
CA ARG A 185 -6.13 -18.39 3.50
C ARG A 185 -4.99 -18.87 2.62
N GLN A 186 -4.54 -20.11 2.78
CA GLN A 186 -3.42 -20.64 2.01
C GLN A 186 -3.73 -20.70 0.51
N GLU A 187 -4.97 -20.95 0.11
CA GLU A 187 -5.40 -20.90 -1.28
C GLU A 187 -5.25 -19.48 -1.86
N VAL A 188 -5.69 -18.45 -1.12
CA VAL A 188 -5.54 -17.03 -1.51
C VAL A 188 -4.06 -16.61 -1.53
N ILE A 189 -3.28 -17.03 -0.53
CA ILE A 189 -1.84 -16.76 -0.46
C ILE A 189 -1.12 -17.38 -1.66
N ASN A 190 -1.41 -18.63 -2.01
CA ASN A 190 -0.77 -19.31 -3.13
C ASN A 190 -1.05 -18.58 -4.45
N ASN A 191 -2.29 -18.10 -4.67
CA ASN A 191 -2.65 -17.30 -5.83
C ASN A 191 -1.91 -15.96 -5.85
N THR A 192 -1.81 -15.28 -4.70
CA THR A 192 -1.04 -14.02 -4.58
C THR A 192 0.45 -14.24 -4.83
N LEU A 193 1.02 -15.32 -4.34
CA LEU A 193 2.42 -15.68 -4.60
C LEU A 193 2.67 -16.03 -6.08
N ALA A 194 1.68 -16.58 -6.80
CA ALA A 194 1.77 -16.78 -8.24
C ALA A 194 1.85 -15.42 -8.96
N LEU A 195 0.97 -14.46 -8.61
CA LEU A 195 1.02 -13.09 -9.13
C LEU A 195 2.37 -12.43 -8.89
N LEU A 196 2.89 -12.49 -7.65
CA LEU A 196 4.19 -11.90 -7.29
C LEU A 196 5.36 -12.49 -8.09
N LYS A 197 5.27 -13.77 -8.46
CA LYS A 197 6.28 -14.46 -9.28
C LYS A 197 6.08 -14.24 -10.78
N GLY A 198 5.15 -13.39 -11.20
CA GLY A 198 4.82 -13.17 -12.62
C GLY A 198 4.23 -14.40 -13.31
N LYS A 199 3.64 -15.32 -12.55
CA LYS A 199 2.93 -16.50 -13.07
C LYS A 199 1.44 -16.16 -13.21
N PRO A 200 0.70 -16.90 -14.06
CA PRO A 200 -0.74 -16.75 -14.15
C PRO A 200 -1.39 -16.87 -12.75
N ALA A 201 -2.20 -15.87 -12.42
CA ALA A 201 -2.96 -15.79 -11.18
C ALA A 201 -4.41 -15.43 -11.51
N ASN A 202 -5.33 -15.91 -10.69
CA ASN A 202 -6.76 -15.73 -10.90
C ASN A 202 -7.29 -14.49 -10.15
N ASN A 203 -8.39 -13.94 -10.64
CA ASN A 203 -9.26 -13.12 -9.80
C ASN A 203 -9.86 -13.99 -8.69
N VAL A 204 -10.06 -13.44 -7.49
CA VAL A 204 -10.46 -14.21 -6.30
C VAL A 204 -11.76 -13.66 -5.72
N LEU A 205 -12.71 -14.55 -5.50
CA LEU A 205 -13.92 -14.27 -4.73
C LEU A 205 -13.84 -14.97 -3.37
N LEU A 206 -13.75 -14.20 -2.28
CA LEU A 206 -13.89 -14.71 -0.93
C LEU A 206 -15.38 -14.63 -0.54
N TYR A 207 -16.02 -15.76 -0.43
CA TYR A 207 -17.46 -15.86 -0.26
C TYR A 207 -17.81 -16.51 1.09
N GLY A 208 -18.88 -16.09 1.76
CA GLY A 208 -19.32 -16.78 2.97
C GLY A 208 -19.90 -15.87 4.05
N ASP A 209 -20.03 -16.40 5.27
CA ASP A 209 -20.72 -15.72 6.36
C ASP A 209 -20.01 -14.44 6.84
N CYS A 210 -20.78 -13.49 7.36
CA CYS A 210 -20.27 -12.23 7.88
C CYS A 210 -19.37 -12.47 9.12
N GLY A 211 -18.28 -11.68 9.22
CA GLY A 211 -17.38 -11.73 10.38
C GLY A 211 -16.42 -12.91 10.42
N THR A 212 -16.27 -13.69 9.33
CA THR A 212 -15.36 -14.81 9.20
C THR A 212 -13.92 -14.45 8.84
N GLY A 213 -13.62 -13.17 8.58
CA GLY A 213 -12.27 -12.70 8.31
C GLY A 213 -11.89 -12.59 6.82
N LYS A 214 -12.85 -12.60 5.88
CA LYS A 214 -12.61 -12.47 4.43
C LYS A 214 -11.81 -11.21 4.08
N SER A 215 -12.31 -10.05 4.43
CA SER A 215 -11.66 -8.76 4.16
C SER A 215 -10.33 -8.65 4.90
N SER A 216 -10.29 -9.12 6.15
CA SER A 216 -9.06 -9.17 6.96
C SER A 216 -7.98 -10.05 6.32
N THR A 217 -8.35 -11.14 5.65
CA THR A 217 -7.41 -11.99 4.90
C THR A 217 -6.74 -11.23 3.77
N VAL A 218 -7.50 -10.48 2.97
CA VAL A 218 -6.94 -9.71 1.85
C VAL A 218 -6.01 -8.60 2.35
N LYS A 219 -6.44 -7.86 3.39
CA LYS A 219 -5.63 -6.79 4.01
C LYS A 219 -4.34 -7.34 4.63
N ALA A 220 -4.43 -8.45 5.37
CA ALA A 220 -3.25 -9.08 5.96
C ALA A 220 -2.26 -9.60 4.90
N ILE A 221 -2.75 -10.14 3.78
CA ILE A 221 -1.91 -10.54 2.64
C ILE A 221 -1.21 -9.31 2.04
N ALA A 222 -1.92 -8.20 1.86
CA ALA A 222 -1.33 -6.96 1.34
C ALA A 222 -0.21 -6.44 2.24
N ASN A 223 -0.41 -6.43 3.56
CA ASN A 223 0.59 -6.02 4.53
C ASN A 223 1.81 -6.97 4.54
N GLU A 224 1.59 -8.28 4.58
CA GLU A 224 2.66 -9.29 4.65
C GLU A 224 3.56 -9.27 3.40
N TYR A 225 2.97 -9.05 2.22
CA TYR A 225 3.70 -9.10 0.96
C TYR A 225 4.03 -7.73 0.36
N ALA A 226 3.78 -6.63 1.08
CA ALA A 226 4.16 -5.28 0.67
C ALA A 226 5.66 -5.18 0.34
N CYS A 227 6.52 -5.78 1.19
CA CYS A 227 7.97 -5.85 1.01
C CYS A 227 8.41 -6.70 -0.19
N LYS A 228 7.52 -7.50 -0.79
CA LYS A 228 7.75 -8.28 -2.01
C LYS A 228 7.16 -7.63 -3.27
N GLY A 229 6.73 -6.39 -3.17
CA GLY A 229 6.21 -5.61 -4.30
C GLY A 229 4.70 -5.69 -4.50
N LEU A 230 3.93 -6.18 -3.51
CA LEU A 230 2.47 -6.16 -3.56
C LEU A 230 1.92 -4.79 -3.16
N ARG A 231 0.90 -4.33 -3.89
CA ARG A 231 0.14 -3.11 -3.58
C ARG A 231 -1.36 -3.42 -3.61
N LEU A 232 -2.10 -2.81 -2.70
CA LEU A 232 -3.55 -2.95 -2.60
C LEU A 232 -4.23 -1.64 -3.01
N ILE A 233 -5.18 -1.71 -3.93
CA ILE A 233 -6.05 -0.59 -4.30
C ILE A 233 -7.46 -0.95 -3.87
N GLU A 234 -7.96 -0.33 -2.81
CA GLU A 234 -9.30 -0.58 -2.27
C GLU A 234 -10.34 0.27 -3.00
N LEU A 235 -11.38 -0.37 -3.50
CA LEU A 235 -12.47 0.22 -4.27
C LEU A 235 -13.80 0.01 -3.56
N LYS A 236 -14.62 1.05 -3.57
CA LYS A 236 -16.04 0.92 -3.22
C LYS A 236 -16.83 0.43 -4.44
N LYS A 237 -17.93 -0.29 -4.20
CA LYS A 237 -18.81 -0.78 -5.25
C LYS A 237 -19.17 0.31 -6.31
N LYS A 238 -19.53 1.51 -5.87
CA LYS A 238 -19.87 2.63 -6.78
C LYS A 238 -18.72 3.10 -7.70
N GLN A 239 -17.52 2.60 -7.48
CA GLN A 239 -16.32 2.98 -8.22
C GLN A 239 -15.86 1.89 -9.21
N LEU A 240 -16.67 0.86 -9.44
CA LEU A 240 -16.34 -0.22 -10.39
C LEU A 240 -16.06 0.28 -11.79
N HIS A 241 -16.75 1.34 -12.22
CA HIS A 241 -16.53 1.99 -13.51
C HIS A 241 -15.14 2.65 -13.67
N GLU A 242 -14.41 2.86 -12.56
CA GLU A 242 -13.06 3.44 -12.55
C GLU A 242 -11.97 2.37 -12.80
N ILE A 243 -12.29 1.07 -12.69
CA ILE A 243 -11.32 -0.02 -12.84
C ILE A 243 -10.54 0.05 -14.15
N PRO A 244 -11.13 0.30 -15.33
CA PRO A 244 -10.37 0.39 -16.58
C PRO A 244 -9.27 1.46 -16.56
N ALA A 245 -9.56 2.65 -16.01
CA ALA A 245 -8.60 3.73 -15.89
C ALA A 245 -7.48 3.40 -14.88
N ILE A 246 -7.84 2.72 -13.78
CA ILE A 246 -6.86 2.22 -12.80
C ILE A 246 -5.93 1.21 -13.44
N VAL A 247 -6.47 0.22 -14.17
CA VAL A 247 -5.68 -0.79 -14.88
C VAL A 247 -4.73 -0.14 -15.87
N GLU A 248 -5.18 0.83 -16.66
CA GLU A 248 -4.32 1.57 -17.59
C GLU A 248 -3.16 2.25 -16.85
N THR A 249 -3.45 2.89 -15.71
CA THR A 249 -2.44 3.59 -14.90
C THR A 249 -1.38 2.65 -14.35
N VAL A 250 -1.76 1.47 -13.84
CA VAL A 250 -0.82 0.56 -13.15
C VAL A 250 -0.26 -0.55 -14.05
N SER A 251 -0.80 -0.76 -15.24
CA SER A 251 -0.41 -1.88 -16.12
C SER A 251 1.08 -1.89 -16.49
N LYS A 252 1.70 -0.72 -16.59
CA LYS A 252 3.11 -0.56 -16.92
C LYS A 252 4.02 -0.48 -15.69
N ASN A 253 3.44 -0.48 -14.50
CA ASN A 253 4.20 -0.43 -13.25
C ASN A 253 4.82 -1.82 -12.97
N PRO A 254 6.09 -1.91 -12.55
CA PRO A 254 6.76 -3.19 -12.28
C PRO A 254 6.22 -3.93 -11.06
N LEU A 255 5.51 -3.24 -10.17
CA LEU A 255 4.88 -3.82 -8.98
C LEU A 255 3.68 -4.70 -9.33
N LYS A 256 3.19 -5.46 -8.35
CA LYS A 256 1.99 -6.27 -8.46
C LYS A 256 0.85 -5.65 -7.65
N PHE A 257 -0.34 -5.66 -8.23
CA PHE A 257 -1.51 -4.98 -7.69
C PHE A 257 -2.65 -5.94 -7.42
N ILE A 258 -3.33 -5.73 -6.29
CA ILE A 258 -4.66 -6.30 -6.03
C ILE A 258 -5.65 -5.14 -6.01
N ILE A 259 -6.62 -5.15 -6.93
CA ILE A 259 -7.81 -4.31 -6.82
C ILE A 259 -8.76 -5.04 -5.87
N PHE A 260 -9.06 -4.42 -4.74
CA PHE A 260 -9.88 -5.02 -3.69
C PHE A 260 -11.26 -4.38 -3.61
N ILE A 261 -12.30 -5.19 -3.76
CA ILE A 261 -13.70 -4.78 -3.68
C ILE A 261 -14.32 -5.47 -2.46
N ASP A 262 -14.54 -4.70 -1.39
CA ASP A 262 -15.09 -5.25 -0.16
C ASP A 262 -16.62 -5.21 -0.16
N ASP A 263 -17.24 -6.26 0.39
CA ASP A 263 -18.69 -6.45 0.55
C ASP A 263 -19.49 -6.28 -0.75
N LEU A 264 -19.06 -7.02 -1.78
CA LEU A 264 -19.70 -7.03 -3.09
C LEU A 264 -21.10 -7.64 -3.01
N SER A 265 -22.11 -6.84 -3.32
CA SER A 265 -23.51 -7.23 -3.41
C SER A 265 -24.20 -6.45 -4.51
N PHE A 266 -25.06 -7.08 -5.28
CA PHE A 266 -25.81 -6.48 -6.37
C PHE A 266 -27.32 -6.59 -6.17
N THR A 267 -28.07 -5.70 -6.80
CA THR A 267 -29.50 -5.80 -7.02
C THR A 267 -29.74 -6.11 -8.50
N GLU A 268 -30.92 -6.64 -8.86
CA GLU A 268 -31.25 -7.07 -10.21
C GLU A 268 -31.06 -5.99 -11.31
N ASP A 269 -31.23 -4.72 -10.95
CA ASP A 269 -31.13 -3.56 -11.85
C ASP A 269 -29.81 -2.80 -11.68
N ASP A 270 -28.73 -3.47 -11.29
CA ASP A 270 -27.48 -2.79 -10.93
C ASP A 270 -26.54 -2.73 -12.15
N ASP A 271 -26.37 -1.55 -12.75
CA ASP A 271 -25.42 -1.30 -13.85
C ASP A 271 -23.97 -1.70 -13.47
N ASP A 272 -23.65 -1.65 -12.18
CA ASP A 272 -22.35 -2.05 -11.64
C ASP A 272 -22.05 -3.56 -11.85
N PHE A 273 -23.13 -4.39 -11.89
CA PHE A 273 -23.00 -5.82 -12.16
C PHE A 273 -22.50 -6.10 -13.59
N ALA A 274 -23.11 -5.43 -14.58
CA ALA A 274 -22.71 -5.57 -15.99
C ALA A 274 -21.30 -5.04 -16.22
N ALA A 275 -20.93 -3.94 -15.54
CA ALA A 275 -19.58 -3.39 -15.61
C ALA A 275 -18.54 -4.36 -15.05
N LEU A 276 -18.77 -4.95 -13.87
CA LEU A 276 -17.83 -5.93 -13.29
C LEU A 276 -17.72 -7.19 -14.15
N LYS A 277 -18.83 -7.68 -14.69
CA LYS A 277 -18.84 -8.83 -15.59
C LYS A 277 -17.95 -8.57 -16.83
N ALA A 278 -18.10 -7.42 -17.48
CA ALA A 278 -17.30 -7.02 -18.62
C ALA A 278 -15.80 -6.93 -18.28
N ILE A 279 -15.46 -6.41 -17.10
CA ILE A 279 -14.08 -6.31 -16.62
C ILE A 279 -13.47 -7.69 -16.39
N LEU A 280 -14.20 -8.61 -15.73
CA LEU A 280 -13.73 -9.98 -15.45
C LEU A 280 -13.60 -10.83 -16.73
N GLU A 281 -14.40 -10.56 -17.76
CA GLU A 281 -14.30 -11.20 -19.08
C GLU A 281 -13.14 -10.71 -19.94
N GLY A 282 -12.42 -9.67 -19.48
CA GLY A 282 -11.31 -9.09 -20.24
C GLY A 282 -11.72 -8.25 -21.44
N SER A 283 -13.01 -7.89 -21.58
CA SER A 283 -13.53 -7.13 -22.71
C SER A 283 -13.12 -5.65 -22.70
N VAL A 284 -12.62 -5.13 -21.58
CA VAL A 284 -12.32 -3.69 -21.41
C VAL A 284 -10.83 -3.38 -21.31
N SER A 285 -9.98 -4.38 -21.05
CA SER A 285 -8.51 -4.21 -21.10
C SER A 285 -7.87 -5.57 -21.33
N SER A 286 -6.86 -5.62 -22.21
CA SER A 286 -5.91 -6.74 -22.22
C SER A 286 -5.45 -6.94 -20.79
N THR A 287 -5.64 -8.12 -20.23
CA THR A 287 -5.29 -8.48 -18.86
C THR A 287 -3.87 -8.00 -18.55
N ALA A 288 -3.75 -7.03 -17.65
CA ALA A 288 -2.45 -6.62 -17.17
C ALA A 288 -1.88 -7.78 -16.32
N ASP A 289 -0.76 -8.35 -16.73
CA ASP A 289 -0.11 -9.51 -16.06
C ASP A 289 0.37 -9.20 -14.62
N ASN A 290 0.24 -7.95 -14.20
CA ASN A 290 0.66 -7.48 -12.89
C ASN A 290 -0.51 -7.19 -11.94
N LEU A 291 -1.75 -7.58 -12.28
CA LEU A 291 -2.93 -7.21 -11.51
C LEU A 291 -3.93 -8.37 -11.40
N CYS A 292 -4.56 -8.50 -10.20
CA CYS A 292 -5.72 -9.35 -9.96
C CYS A 292 -6.82 -8.57 -9.21
N ILE A 293 -8.07 -8.96 -9.43
CA ILE A 293 -9.23 -8.42 -8.71
C ILE A 293 -9.60 -9.41 -7.60
N TYR A 294 -9.62 -8.94 -6.36
CA TYR A 294 -10.08 -9.69 -5.20
C TYR A 294 -11.38 -9.06 -4.69
N ALA A 295 -12.39 -9.87 -4.51
CA ALA A 295 -13.67 -9.41 -3.98
C ALA A 295 -14.09 -10.22 -2.77
N THR A 296 -14.77 -9.59 -1.82
CA THR A 296 -15.48 -10.32 -0.76
C THR A 296 -16.98 -10.22 -0.95
N SER A 297 -17.72 -11.26 -0.58
CA SER A 297 -19.19 -11.24 -0.58
C SER A 297 -19.76 -12.06 0.56
N ASN A 298 -20.92 -11.65 1.05
CA ASN A 298 -21.63 -12.35 2.09
C ASN A 298 -22.62 -13.37 1.49
N ARG A 299 -22.75 -14.53 2.12
CA ARG A 299 -23.46 -15.73 1.65
C ARG A 299 -24.93 -15.51 1.24
N ARG A 300 -25.53 -14.43 1.70
CA ARG A 300 -26.95 -14.15 1.48
C ARG A 300 -27.24 -13.11 0.41
N HIS A 301 -26.22 -12.48 -0.16
CA HIS A 301 -26.40 -11.22 -0.88
C HIS A 301 -25.40 -10.95 -2.01
N LEU A 302 -25.04 -11.95 -2.83
CA LEU A 302 -24.54 -11.56 -4.16
C LEU A 302 -25.67 -10.81 -4.91
N VAL A 303 -26.95 -11.20 -4.66
CA VAL A 303 -28.12 -10.42 -5.06
C VAL A 303 -29.11 -10.35 -3.91
N HIS A 304 -29.60 -9.16 -3.61
CA HIS A 304 -30.71 -8.95 -2.66
C HIS A 304 -32.04 -9.28 -3.34
N GLU A 305 -32.69 -10.36 -2.90
CA GLU A 305 -34.11 -10.58 -3.18
C GLU A 305 -34.93 -9.45 -2.56
N THR A 306 -35.63 -8.66 -3.34
CA THR A 306 -36.69 -7.78 -2.84
C THR A 306 -37.91 -8.63 -2.55
N PHE A 307 -38.71 -8.26 -1.50
CA PHE A 307 -39.94 -8.97 -1.14
C PHE A 307 -40.97 -8.99 -2.29
N SER A 308 -40.84 -8.09 -3.28
CA SER A 308 -41.68 -8.02 -4.49
C SER A 308 -41.31 -9.10 -5.54
N SER A 309 -40.13 -9.63 -5.55
CA SER A 309 -39.71 -10.69 -6.50
C SER A 309 -40.23 -12.08 -6.15
N ARG A 310 -40.88 -12.24 -4.97
CA ARG A 310 -41.47 -13.52 -4.55
C ARG A 310 -42.86 -13.79 -5.11
N GLU A 311 -43.51 -12.80 -5.71
CA GLU A 311 -44.92 -12.93 -6.21
C GLU A 311 -45.06 -13.02 -7.74
N GLY A 312 -43.97 -12.96 -8.49
CA GLY A 312 -44.00 -12.99 -9.97
C GLY A 312 -42.84 -13.75 -10.58
N ASP A 313 -43.12 -14.89 -11.17
CA ASP A 313 -42.30 -15.69 -12.08
C ASP A 313 -41.08 -16.42 -11.56
N GLU A 314 -41.22 -17.72 -11.34
CA GLU A 314 -40.14 -18.71 -11.18
C GLU A 314 -39.10 -18.66 -12.29
N ILE A 315 -39.39 -18.03 -13.43
CA ILE A 315 -38.52 -17.91 -14.60
C ILE A 315 -37.46 -16.82 -14.32
N HIS A 316 -37.83 -15.64 -13.83
CA HIS A 316 -36.90 -14.57 -13.50
C HIS A 316 -35.95 -14.93 -12.35
N PHE A 317 -36.40 -15.69 -11.36
CA PHE A 317 -35.54 -16.20 -10.27
C PHE A 317 -34.44 -17.13 -10.81
N LYS A 318 -34.76 -18.00 -11.74
CA LYS A 318 -33.77 -18.90 -12.36
C LYS A 318 -32.73 -18.15 -13.19
N ASP A 319 -33.16 -17.13 -13.94
CA ASP A 319 -32.28 -16.31 -14.76
C ASP A 319 -31.30 -15.51 -13.92
N THR A 320 -31.76 -14.89 -12.83
CA THR A 320 -30.93 -14.14 -11.88
C THR A 320 -29.93 -15.03 -11.16
N MET A 321 -30.35 -16.23 -10.69
CA MET A 321 -29.43 -17.21 -10.09
C MET A 321 -28.38 -17.70 -11.10
N GLN A 322 -28.73 -17.82 -12.36
CA GLN A 322 -27.83 -18.25 -13.42
C GLN A 322 -26.81 -17.17 -13.79
N GLU A 323 -27.20 -15.91 -13.76
CA GLU A 323 -26.29 -14.76 -13.94
C GLU A 323 -25.30 -14.63 -12.78
N LEU A 324 -25.73 -14.89 -11.55
CA LEU A 324 -24.90 -14.87 -10.36
C LEU A 324 -23.86 -15.99 -10.34
N LEU A 325 -24.28 -17.21 -10.70
CA LEU A 325 -23.37 -18.32 -10.91
C LEU A 325 -22.36 -17.97 -12.00
N SER A 326 -22.82 -17.35 -13.06
CA SER A 326 -22.00 -16.83 -14.18
C SER A 326 -20.96 -15.79 -13.73
N LEU A 327 -21.26 -14.92 -12.76
CA LEU A 327 -20.28 -13.98 -12.23
C LEU A 327 -19.24 -14.68 -11.33
N SER A 328 -19.70 -15.59 -10.44
CA SER A 328 -18.79 -16.33 -9.56
C SER A 328 -17.84 -17.24 -10.35
N ASP A 329 -18.29 -17.81 -11.46
CA ASP A 329 -17.48 -18.64 -12.36
C ASP A 329 -16.38 -17.84 -13.07
N ARG A 330 -16.54 -16.50 -13.20
CA ARG A 330 -15.52 -15.61 -13.78
C ARG A 330 -14.40 -15.22 -12.82
N PHE A 331 -14.63 -15.39 -11.52
CA PHE A 331 -13.55 -15.40 -10.57
C PHE A 331 -12.89 -16.78 -10.66
N GLY A 332 -11.73 -16.88 -11.26
CA GLY A 332 -11.04 -18.17 -11.46
C GLY A 332 -10.72 -18.92 -10.16
N LEU A 333 -10.80 -18.23 -9.01
CA LEU A 333 -10.67 -18.84 -7.67
C LEU A 333 -11.79 -18.33 -6.74
N THR A 334 -12.61 -19.26 -6.25
CA THR A 334 -13.64 -18.97 -5.22
C THR A 334 -13.32 -19.71 -3.94
N VAL A 335 -13.14 -18.95 -2.86
CA VAL A 335 -12.79 -19.48 -1.53
C VAL A 335 -13.93 -19.23 -0.56
N THR A 336 -14.43 -20.30 0.08
CA THR A 336 -15.63 -20.22 0.92
C THR A 336 -15.30 -20.21 2.41
N TYR A 337 -15.72 -19.16 3.11
CA TYR A 337 -15.58 -18.98 4.55
C TYR A 337 -16.89 -19.30 5.26
N GLN A 338 -16.97 -20.51 5.79
CA GLN A 338 -18.17 -20.97 6.51
C GLN A 338 -18.16 -20.49 7.97
N LYS A 339 -19.36 -20.26 8.51
CA LYS A 339 -19.51 -19.93 9.94
C LYS A 339 -18.91 -21.03 10.81
N PRO A 340 -18.06 -20.69 11.81
CA PRO A 340 -17.43 -21.70 12.65
C PRO A 340 -18.46 -22.40 13.52
N ASP A 341 -18.27 -23.70 13.73
CA ASP A 341 -18.97 -24.43 14.75
C ASP A 341 -18.54 -24.01 16.17
N LYS A 342 -19.16 -24.57 17.20
CA LYS A 342 -18.84 -24.26 18.59
C LYS A 342 -17.38 -24.50 18.93
N LYS A 343 -16.83 -25.64 18.49
CA LYS A 343 -15.47 -26.07 18.80
C LYS A 343 -14.45 -25.11 18.20
N ILE A 344 -14.61 -24.78 16.93
CA ILE A 344 -13.77 -23.85 16.21
C ILE A 344 -13.86 -22.43 16.81
N TYR A 345 -15.07 -21.98 17.17
CA TYR A 345 -15.27 -20.69 17.80
C TYR A 345 -14.52 -20.58 19.14
N LEU A 346 -14.63 -21.59 19.99
CA LEU A 346 -13.96 -21.62 21.29
C LEU A 346 -12.43 -21.72 21.14
N ASP A 347 -11.91 -22.44 20.15
CA ASP A 347 -10.48 -22.48 19.82
C ASP A 347 -9.96 -21.07 19.42
N VAL A 348 -10.73 -20.34 18.62
CA VAL A 348 -10.41 -18.93 18.28
C VAL A 348 -10.39 -18.05 19.52
N VAL A 349 -11.38 -18.18 20.42
CA VAL A 349 -11.44 -17.45 21.68
C VAL A 349 -10.21 -17.75 22.55
N GLU A 350 -9.84 -19.03 22.68
CA GLU A 350 -8.67 -19.45 23.47
C GLU A 350 -7.37 -18.85 22.93
N LYS A 351 -7.17 -18.88 21.59
CA LYS A 351 -6.01 -18.30 20.94
C LYS A 351 -5.95 -16.78 21.15
N LEU A 352 -7.07 -16.09 20.98
CA LEU A 352 -7.18 -14.67 21.23
C LEU A 352 -6.96 -14.32 22.70
N ALA A 353 -7.51 -15.09 23.64
CA ALA A 353 -7.31 -14.87 25.08
C ALA A 353 -5.83 -14.96 25.47
N LYS A 354 -5.08 -15.88 24.87
CA LYS A 354 -3.62 -16.01 25.03
C LYS A 354 -2.89 -14.81 24.42
N GLN A 355 -3.27 -14.40 23.21
CA GLN A 355 -2.67 -13.27 22.51
C GLN A 355 -2.87 -11.94 23.25
N TYR A 356 -4.05 -11.74 23.84
CA TYR A 356 -4.37 -10.55 24.64
C TYR A 356 -3.92 -10.68 26.10
N GLU A 357 -3.29 -11.80 26.47
CA GLU A 357 -2.80 -12.06 27.83
C GLU A 357 -3.89 -11.84 28.90
N LEU A 358 -5.06 -12.48 28.70
CA LEU A 358 -6.12 -12.42 29.70
C LEU A 358 -5.68 -13.11 31.00
N LYS A 359 -5.94 -12.45 32.16
CA LYS A 359 -5.67 -12.97 33.50
C LYS A 359 -6.77 -13.96 33.96
N THR A 360 -7.98 -13.83 33.42
CA THR A 360 -9.13 -14.68 33.76
C THR A 360 -8.86 -16.13 33.35
N PRO A 361 -9.19 -17.13 34.23
CA PRO A 361 -9.03 -18.55 33.89
C PRO A 361 -9.73 -18.92 32.60
N ILE A 362 -9.07 -19.72 31.76
CA ILE A 362 -9.54 -20.02 30.40
C ILE A 362 -10.91 -20.67 30.37
N ASP A 363 -11.22 -21.58 31.31
CA ASP A 363 -12.51 -22.26 31.38
C ASP A 363 -13.66 -21.25 31.59
N GLU A 364 -13.45 -20.24 32.43
CA GLU A 364 -14.41 -19.17 32.65
C GLU A 364 -14.57 -18.28 31.39
N VAL A 365 -13.46 -17.96 30.71
CA VAL A 365 -13.45 -17.22 29.45
C VAL A 365 -14.29 -17.96 28.41
N LEU A 366 -14.07 -19.26 28.22
CA LEU A 366 -14.76 -20.06 27.22
C LEU A 366 -16.28 -20.18 27.52
N GLN A 367 -16.65 -20.33 28.79
CA GLN A 367 -18.06 -20.36 29.21
C GLN A 367 -18.77 -19.03 28.91
N LYS A 368 -18.14 -17.91 29.26
CA LYS A 368 -18.67 -16.57 29.01
C LYS A 368 -18.72 -16.25 27.52
N ALA A 369 -17.73 -16.71 26.73
CA ALA A 369 -17.67 -16.52 25.30
C ALA A 369 -18.87 -17.15 24.57
N GLU A 370 -19.28 -18.36 24.97
CA GLU A 370 -20.44 -19.01 24.37
C GLU A 370 -21.73 -18.24 24.67
N ALA A 371 -21.93 -17.80 25.91
CA ALA A 371 -23.08 -16.97 26.29
C ALA A 371 -23.11 -15.63 25.50
N TYR A 372 -21.93 -15.02 25.34
CA TYR A 372 -21.78 -13.79 24.56
C TYR A 372 -22.13 -14.00 23.08
N ALA A 373 -21.65 -15.07 22.46
CA ALA A 373 -21.97 -15.41 21.07
C ALA A 373 -23.48 -15.64 20.85
N LEU A 374 -24.16 -16.28 21.80
CA LEU A 374 -25.62 -16.50 21.73
C LEU A 374 -26.42 -15.19 21.85
N SER A 375 -25.92 -14.20 22.59
CA SER A 375 -26.56 -12.89 22.72
C SER A 375 -26.30 -11.95 21.52
N ARG A 376 -25.40 -12.34 20.60
CA ARG A 376 -24.99 -11.57 19.42
C ARG A 376 -25.45 -12.26 18.12
N ALA A 377 -24.90 -11.87 16.98
CA ALA A 377 -25.19 -12.45 15.66
C ALA A 377 -24.71 -13.92 15.49
N GLY A 378 -24.28 -14.59 16.58
CA GLY A 378 -23.77 -15.94 16.60
C GLY A 378 -22.25 -16.03 16.60
N ARG A 379 -21.74 -17.26 16.44
CA ARG A 379 -20.30 -17.55 16.49
C ARG A 379 -19.59 -17.03 15.23
N SER A 380 -18.57 -16.20 15.42
CA SER A 380 -17.66 -15.77 14.35
C SER A 380 -16.34 -15.27 14.95
N PRO A 381 -15.21 -15.25 14.20
CA PRO A 381 -13.96 -14.64 14.65
C PRO A 381 -14.10 -13.19 15.10
N ARG A 382 -14.95 -12.40 14.43
CA ARG A 382 -15.25 -11.02 14.85
C ARG A 382 -15.88 -10.97 16.24
N VAL A 383 -16.86 -11.83 16.51
CA VAL A 383 -17.53 -11.92 17.81
C VAL A 383 -16.56 -12.42 18.90
N ALA A 384 -15.67 -13.35 18.57
CA ALA A 384 -14.62 -13.82 19.47
C ALA A 384 -13.66 -12.69 19.85
N LYS A 385 -13.18 -11.91 18.87
CA LYS A 385 -12.31 -10.76 19.11
C LYS A 385 -12.99 -9.69 19.99
N GLN A 386 -14.21 -9.31 19.65
CA GLN A 386 -14.99 -8.35 20.44
C GLN A 386 -15.20 -8.81 21.88
N PHE A 387 -15.44 -10.11 22.09
CA PHE A 387 -15.58 -10.66 23.42
C PHE A 387 -14.28 -10.60 24.21
N VAL A 388 -13.16 -11.00 23.61
CA VAL A 388 -11.85 -10.99 24.28
C VAL A 388 -11.41 -9.56 24.62
N GLU A 389 -11.60 -8.62 23.68
CA GLU A 389 -11.33 -7.19 23.92
C GLU A 389 -12.20 -6.63 25.06
N TYR A 390 -13.49 -7.01 25.10
CA TYR A 390 -14.39 -6.63 26.18
C TYR A 390 -13.92 -7.20 27.54
N MET A 391 -13.52 -8.47 27.59
CA MET A 391 -12.97 -9.10 28.79
C MET A 391 -11.68 -8.41 29.24
N LYS A 392 -10.79 -8.10 28.29
CA LYS A 392 -9.51 -7.41 28.59
C LYS A 392 -9.73 -6.01 29.17
N GLY A 393 -10.72 -5.29 28.65
CA GLY A 393 -11.10 -3.97 29.18
C GLY A 393 -11.73 -4.00 30.57
N MET A 394 -12.14 -5.18 31.07
CA MET A 394 -12.68 -5.38 32.41
C MET A 394 -11.64 -5.93 33.41
N GLU A 395 -10.46 -6.28 32.95
CA GLU A 395 -9.35 -6.70 33.82
C GLU A 395 -8.61 -5.46 34.33
N ASP A 396 -8.49 -5.34 35.65
CA ASP A 396 -7.70 -4.30 36.34
C ASP A 396 -6.18 -4.56 36.25
#